data_f2b964647ee4cef34223ba0992fbaa92
#
_entry.id   f2b964647ee4cef34223ba0992fbaa92
#
_cell.length_a   1.000
_cell.length_b   1.000
_cell.length_c   1.000
_cell.angle_alpha   90.00
_cell.angle_beta   90.00
_cell.angle_gamma   90.00
#
_symmetry.space_group_name_H-M   'P 1'
#
loop_
_entity.id
_entity.type
_entity.pdbx_description
1 polymer ?
#
loop_
_entity_poly.entity_id
_entity_poly.type
_entity_poly.pdbx_seq_one_letter_code
_entity_poly.pdbx_strand_id
1 'polypeptide(L)'
;MNNLCFNRFTLRTDDAKTLRKILRWLALNYRLYEYLPSDAEIRGRFISRKPFSAEVFRRQIGELYGDRMLFLQIVSTDLYTLYVEGNVYLHGAWYRIFL
;
A
#
# COMPACT_ATOMS: atom_id res chain seq x y z
N MET A 1 -15.14 16.09 11.57
CA MET A 1 -15.47 15.54 10.26
C MET A 1 -14.46 14.50 9.85
N ASN A 2 -14.92 13.34 9.44
CA ASN A 2 -14.03 12.26 9.04
C ASN A 2 -13.79 12.35 7.54
N ASN A 3 -12.59 12.80 7.17
CA ASN A 3 -12.19 12.76 5.78
C ASN A 3 -11.87 11.32 5.39
N LEU A 4 -12.32 10.92 4.22
CA LEU A 4 -11.99 9.62 3.67
C LEU A 4 -10.90 9.78 2.62
N CYS A 5 -9.90 8.91 2.70
CA CYS A 5 -8.87 8.80 1.69
C CYS A 5 -9.14 7.59 0.82
N PHE A 6 -9.07 7.78 -0.48
CA PHE A 6 -9.16 6.72 -1.47
C PHE A 6 -7.75 6.35 -1.89
N ASN A 7 -7.42 5.07 -1.73
CA ASN A 7 -6.08 4.59 -1.96
C ASN A 7 -6.08 3.57 -3.10
N ARG A 8 -5.12 3.71 -3.99
CA ARG A 8 -4.83 2.70 -5.02
C ARG A 8 -3.46 2.13 -4.76
N PHE A 9 -3.35 0.81 -4.86
CA PHE A 9 -2.06 0.17 -4.66
C PHE A 9 -1.69 -0.72 -5.84
N THR A 10 -0.39 -0.85 -6.04
CA THR A 10 0.23 -1.81 -6.97
C THR A 10 1.26 -2.58 -6.19
N LEU A 11 1.15 -3.90 -6.18
CA LEU A 11 2.03 -4.79 -5.45
C LEU A 11 2.64 -5.80 -6.41
N ARG A 12 3.96 -5.86 -6.45
CA ARG A 12 4.72 -6.85 -7.23
C ARG A 12 5.74 -7.52 -6.33
N THR A 13 5.77 -8.83 -6.33
CA THR A 13 6.75 -9.63 -5.60
C THR A 13 6.76 -11.04 -6.14
N ASP A 14 7.93 -11.68 -6.09
CA ASP A 14 8.09 -13.09 -6.43
C ASP A 14 7.84 -14.01 -5.23
N ASP A 15 7.78 -13.45 -4.03
CA ASP A 15 7.63 -14.22 -2.80
C ASP A 15 6.16 -14.31 -2.40
N ALA A 16 5.60 -15.51 -2.52
CA ALA A 16 4.19 -15.76 -2.18
C ALA A 16 3.88 -15.48 -0.71
N LYS A 17 4.84 -15.69 0.19
CA LYS A 17 4.63 -15.40 1.62
C LYS A 17 4.52 -13.90 1.87
N THR A 18 5.40 -13.12 1.27
CA THR A 18 5.36 -11.65 1.35
C THR A 18 4.06 -11.13 0.76
N LEU A 19 3.65 -11.67 -0.38
CA LEU A 19 2.39 -11.30 -1.02
C LEU A 19 1.20 -11.48 -0.08
N ARG A 20 1.07 -12.69 0.48
CA ARG A 20 -0.04 -13.00 1.40
C ARG A 20 0.00 -12.13 2.65
N LYS A 21 1.18 -11.90 3.19
CA LYS A 21 1.36 -11.07 4.40
C LYS A 21 0.87 -9.65 4.18
N ILE A 22 1.25 -9.04 3.06
CA ILE A 22 0.85 -7.67 2.74
C ILE A 22 -0.65 -7.58 2.46
N LEU A 23 -1.19 -8.48 1.64
CA LEU A 23 -2.62 -8.47 1.32
C LEU A 23 -3.47 -8.68 2.57
N ARG A 24 -3.06 -9.60 3.44
CA ARG A 24 -3.76 -9.85 4.69
C ARG A 24 -3.75 -8.61 5.58
N TRP A 25 -2.60 -7.94 5.68
CA TRP A 25 -2.48 -6.72 6.47
C TRP A 25 -3.40 -5.61 5.94
N LEU A 26 -3.43 -5.42 4.63
CA LEU A 26 -4.32 -4.44 4.01
C LEU A 26 -5.80 -4.76 4.29
N ALA A 27 -6.18 -6.03 4.16
CA ALA A 27 -7.56 -6.46 4.39
C ALA A 27 -7.98 -6.32 5.85
N LEU A 28 -7.06 -6.51 6.80
CA LEU A 28 -7.35 -6.43 8.22
C LEU A 28 -7.41 -5.00 8.74
N ASN A 29 -6.66 -4.09 8.13
CA ASN A 29 -6.53 -2.71 8.63
C ASN A 29 -7.34 -1.69 7.85
N TYR A 30 -7.75 -2.02 6.64
CA TYR A 30 -8.46 -1.11 5.76
C TYR A 30 -9.64 -1.80 5.10
N ARG A 31 -10.54 -1.00 4.59
CA ARG A 31 -11.66 -1.50 3.79
C ARG A 31 -11.19 -1.71 2.34
N LEU A 32 -10.67 -2.89 2.09
CA LEU A 32 -10.26 -3.32 0.75
C LEU A 32 -11.51 -3.69 -0.05
N TYR A 33 -11.79 -2.97 -1.13
CA TYR A 33 -13.03 -3.18 -1.88
C TYR A 33 -12.81 -3.62 -3.33
N GLU A 34 -11.60 -3.55 -3.82
CA GLU A 34 -11.30 -3.99 -5.17
C GLU A 34 -9.86 -4.47 -5.23
N TYR A 35 -9.64 -5.63 -5.81
CA TYR A 35 -8.30 -5.99 -6.20
C TYR A 35 -8.35 -6.91 -7.42
N LEU A 36 -7.37 -6.70 -8.31
CA LEU A 36 -7.27 -7.42 -9.57
C LEU A 36 -5.93 -8.13 -9.61
N PRO A 37 -5.91 -9.45 -9.35
CA PRO A 37 -4.68 -10.21 -9.44
C PRO A 37 -4.29 -10.45 -10.90
N SER A 38 -3.00 -10.46 -11.16
CA SER A 38 -2.44 -10.91 -12.43
C SER A 38 -1.18 -11.73 -12.12
N ASP A 39 -0.58 -12.33 -13.13
CA ASP A 39 0.59 -13.19 -12.93
C ASP A 39 1.80 -12.43 -12.37
N ALA A 40 1.91 -11.13 -12.67
CA ALA A 40 3.07 -10.33 -12.33
C ALA A 40 2.80 -9.32 -11.21
N GLU A 41 1.54 -8.94 -10.99
CA GLU A 41 1.23 -7.90 -10.02
C GLU A 41 -0.21 -7.98 -9.55
N ILE A 42 -0.46 -7.36 -8.39
CA ILE A 42 -1.80 -7.18 -7.88
C ILE A 42 -2.05 -5.69 -7.75
N ARG A 43 -3.17 -5.25 -8.30
CA ARG A 43 -3.67 -3.88 -8.17
C ARG A 43 -4.96 -3.90 -7.37
N GLY A 44 -5.13 -2.90 -6.52
CA GLY A 44 -6.33 -2.84 -5.73
C GLY A 44 -6.63 -1.46 -5.20
N ARG A 45 -7.74 -1.36 -4.48
CA ARG A 45 -8.21 -0.11 -3.88
C ARG A 45 -8.69 -0.38 -2.48
N PHE A 46 -8.38 0.56 -1.58
CA PHE A 46 -8.91 0.52 -0.23
C PHE A 46 -9.23 1.93 0.26
N ILE A 47 -10.07 1.99 1.27
CA ILE A 47 -10.46 3.26 1.88
C ILE A 47 -9.85 3.34 3.27
N SER A 48 -9.33 4.52 3.61
CA SER A 48 -8.78 4.80 4.94
C SER A 48 -9.25 6.18 5.39
N ARG A 49 -9.12 6.45 6.68
CA ARG A 49 -9.45 7.78 7.23
C ARG A 49 -8.31 8.77 7.10
N LYS A 50 -7.10 8.26 6.93
CA LYS A 50 -5.89 9.07 6.75
C LYS A 50 -5.10 8.50 5.58
N PRO A 51 -4.23 9.29 4.95
CA PRO A 51 -3.33 8.75 3.96
C PRO A 51 -2.53 7.58 4.51
N PHE A 52 -2.16 6.65 3.65
CA PHE A 52 -1.36 5.50 4.04
C PHE A 52 -0.06 5.96 4.71
N SER A 53 0.31 5.28 5.79
CA SER A 53 1.53 5.57 6.52
C SER A 53 2.53 4.43 6.37
N ALA A 54 3.67 4.71 5.75
CA ALA A 54 4.77 3.75 5.63
C ALA A 54 5.34 3.41 7.00
N GLU A 55 5.30 4.34 7.95
CA GLU A 55 5.78 4.11 9.30
C GLU A 55 4.92 3.08 10.04
N VAL A 56 3.60 3.18 9.93
CA VAL A 56 2.68 2.21 10.52
C VAL A 56 2.86 0.84 9.88
N PHE A 57 3.01 0.79 8.56
CA PHE A 57 3.29 -0.45 7.84
C PHE A 57 4.57 -1.11 8.37
N ARG A 58 5.65 -0.35 8.46
CA ARG A 58 6.94 -0.86 8.95
C ARG A 58 6.84 -1.38 10.38
N ARG A 59 6.10 -0.67 11.22
CA ARG A 59 5.93 -1.04 12.63
C ARG A 59 5.13 -2.33 12.79
N GLN A 60 4.12 -2.54 11.98
CA GLN A 60 3.21 -3.67 12.11
C GLN A 60 3.65 -4.91 11.34
N ILE A 61 4.20 -4.73 10.14
CA ILE A 61 4.68 -5.84 9.32
C ILE A 61 6.14 -6.18 9.62
N GLY A 62 6.91 -5.17 10.03
CA GLY A 62 8.33 -5.29 10.19
C GLY A 62 9.06 -5.08 8.86
N GLU A 63 10.34 -5.36 8.86
CA GLU A 63 11.12 -5.20 7.66
C GLU A 63 10.99 -6.44 6.77
N LEU A 64 10.88 -6.21 5.48
CA LEU A 64 10.72 -7.26 4.48
C LEU A 64 12.10 -7.60 3.89
N TYR A 65 12.97 -8.13 4.76
CA TYR A 65 14.31 -8.52 4.36
C TYR A 65 14.28 -9.67 3.35
N GLY A 66 15.17 -9.60 2.40
CA GLY A 66 15.37 -10.68 1.44
C GLY A 66 14.51 -10.65 0.21
N ASP A 67 13.47 -9.85 0.19
CA ASP A 67 12.64 -9.69 -1.02
C ASP A 67 13.10 -8.48 -1.81
N ARG A 68 14.11 -8.68 -2.65
CA ARG A 68 14.67 -7.62 -3.49
C ARG A 68 13.74 -7.23 -4.64
N MET A 69 12.76 -8.06 -4.92
CA MET A 69 11.82 -7.82 -6.03
C MET A 69 10.54 -7.16 -5.56
N LEU A 70 10.42 -6.90 -4.26
CA LEU A 70 9.22 -6.26 -3.74
C LEU A 70 9.11 -4.83 -4.22
N PHE A 71 7.98 -4.55 -4.86
CA PHE A 71 7.54 -3.21 -5.21
C PHE A 71 6.14 -3.03 -4.65
N LEU A 72 5.95 -1.97 -3.87
CA LEU A 72 4.63 -1.63 -3.34
C LEU A 72 4.44 -0.12 -3.48
N GLN A 73 3.45 0.28 -4.27
CA GLN A 73 3.10 1.68 -4.46
C GLN A 73 1.69 1.90 -3.96
N ILE A 74 1.52 2.91 -3.13
CA ILE A 74 0.21 3.30 -2.62
C ILE A 74 0.01 4.79 -2.85
N VAL A 75 -1.02 5.14 -3.63
CA VAL A 75 -1.39 6.52 -3.89
C VAL A 75 -2.65 6.82 -3.11
N SER A 76 -2.56 7.75 -2.18
CA SER A 76 -3.65 8.17 -1.31
C SER A 76 -4.18 9.51 -1.76
N THR A 77 -5.50 9.62 -1.95
CA THR A 77 -6.17 10.85 -2.36
C THR A 77 -7.24 11.21 -1.35
N ASP A 78 -7.12 12.39 -0.76
CA ASP A 78 -8.17 12.99 0.06
C ASP A 78 -8.98 13.92 -0.85
N LEU A 79 -10.17 13.49 -1.24
CA LEU A 79 -11.01 14.26 -2.16
C LEU A 79 -11.54 15.54 -1.52
N TYR A 80 -11.59 15.59 -0.21
CA TYR A 80 -12.10 16.77 0.50
C TYR A 80 -11.11 17.93 0.43
N THR A 81 -9.84 17.64 0.63
CA THR A 81 -8.77 18.65 0.60
C THR A 81 -7.99 18.68 -0.71
N LEU A 82 -8.27 17.75 -1.62
CA LEU A 82 -7.54 17.54 -2.86
C LEU A 82 -6.06 17.22 -2.64
N TYR A 83 -5.76 16.63 -1.49
CA TYR A 83 -4.39 16.21 -1.15
C TYR A 83 -4.11 14.85 -1.79
N VAL A 84 -2.96 14.75 -2.43
CA VAL A 84 -2.51 13.49 -3.04
C VAL A 84 -1.10 13.18 -2.56
N GLU A 85 -0.91 11.96 -2.07
CA GLU A 85 0.37 11.48 -1.56
C GLU A 85 0.64 10.09 -2.09
N GLY A 86 1.84 9.89 -2.60
CA GLY A 86 2.31 8.56 -3.02
C GLY A 86 3.37 8.04 -2.06
N ASN A 87 3.27 6.77 -1.70
CA ASN A 87 4.28 6.04 -0.94
C ASN A 87 4.73 4.85 -1.75
N VAL A 88 6.03 4.74 -1.97
CA VAL A 88 6.61 3.68 -2.80
C VAL A 88 7.70 2.95 -2.01
N TYR A 89 7.54 1.64 -1.90
CA TYR A 89 8.59 0.76 -1.39
C TYR A 89 9.34 0.18 -2.59
N LEU A 90 10.64 0.42 -2.64
CA LEU A 90 11.49 -0.01 -3.73
C LEU A 90 12.91 -0.23 -3.21
N HIS A 91 13.51 -1.37 -3.53
CA HIS A 91 14.88 -1.70 -3.13
C HIS A 91 15.13 -1.54 -1.63
N GLY A 92 14.17 -1.98 -0.81
CA GLY A 92 14.32 -1.99 0.63
C GLY A 92 14.07 -0.67 1.34
N ALA A 93 13.62 0.35 0.62
CA ALA A 93 13.37 1.67 1.20
C ALA A 93 12.02 2.24 0.78
N TRP A 94 11.46 3.08 1.65
CA TRP A 94 10.25 3.83 1.34
C TRP A 94 10.59 5.22 0.83
N TYR A 95 9.87 5.63 -0.19
CA TYR A 95 9.94 6.98 -0.77
C TYR A 95 8.55 7.59 -0.74
N ARG A 96 8.48 8.87 -0.39
CA ARG A 96 7.22 9.61 -0.39
C ARG A 96 7.23 10.62 -1.54
N ILE A 97 6.14 10.66 -2.29
CA ILE A 97 5.96 11.54 -3.43
C ILE A 97 4.72 12.38 -3.18
N PHE A 98 4.87 13.70 -3.30
CA PHE A 98 3.74 14.63 -3.25
C PHE A 98 3.42 15.10 -4.67
N LEU A 99 2.17 15.06 -5.00
CA LEU A 99 1.70 15.46 -6.32
C LEU A 99 0.91 16.76 -6.26
#